data_5d055de273c7f0009caef8ce90876f0c
#
_entry.id   5d055de273c7f0009caef8ce90876f0c
#
_cell.length_a   1.000
_cell.length_b   1.000
_cell.length_c   1.000
_cell.angle_alpha   90.00
_cell.angle_beta   90.00
_cell.angle_gamma   90.00
#
_symmetry.space_group_name_H-M   'P 1'
#
loop_
_entity.id
_entity.type
_entity.pdbx_description
1 polymer ?
#
loop_
_entity_poly.entity_id
_entity_poly.type
_entity_poly.pdbx_seq_one_letter_code
_entity_poly.pdbx_strand_id
1 'polypeptide(L)'
;MRPFHFAFKVKDIESTRKFYVEILSCSEGRSTEHWIDFDFFGNQLSAHISNSIPAPDYCGTVDGVSVPIPHFGCVFSIVQFEQVQKNMEEQNIEFIIKPQKRYENKKGE
;
A
#
# COMPACT_ATOMS: atom_id res chain seq x y z
N MET A 1 13.23 -12.42 -8.63
CA MET A 1 13.17 -10.98 -8.36
C MET A 1 13.73 -10.67 -6.97
N ARG A 2 14.53 -9.64 -6.87
CA ARG A 2 15.11 -9.26 -5.58
C ARG A 2 14.16 -8.37 -4.81
N PRO A 3 14.00 -8.58 -3.49
CA PRO A 3 13.14 -7.71 -2.69
C PRO A 3 13.73 -6.31 -2.54
N PHE A 4 12.84 -5.34 -2.37
CA PHE A 4 13.24 -3.97 -2.05
C PHE A 4 12.96 -3.67 -0.58
N HIS A 5 13.54 -2.58 -0.11
CA HIS A 5 13.29 -2.01 1.20
C HIS A 5 12.78 -0.58 1.03
N PHE A 6 11.73 -0.22 1.76
CA PHE A 6 11.17 1.12 1.72
C PHE A 6 10.75 1.56 3.11
N ALA A 7 11.15 2.76 3.51
CA ALA A 7 10.76 3.35 4.78
C ALA A 7 9.88 4.56 4.52
N PHE A 8 8.81 4.70 5.30
CA PHE A 8 7.85 5.77 5.12
C PHE A 8 7.27 6.24 6.45
N LYS A 9 6.65 7.40 6.44
CA LYS A 9 6.08 8.02 7.64
C LYS A 9 4.64 7.58 7.83
N VAL A 10 4.26 7.34 9.08
CA VAL A 10 2.88 7.01 9.45
C VAL A 10 2.45 7.82 10.67
N LYS A 11 1.15 7.91 10.87
CA LYS A 11 0.58 8.66 11.99
C LYS A 11 0.67 7.90 13.31
N ASP A 12 0.35 6.61 13.31
CA ASP A 12 0.38 5.77 14.50
C ASP A 12 0.64 4.31 14.13
N ILE A 13 1.08 3.53 15.11
CA ILE A 13 1.42 2.12 14.91
C ILE A 13 0.18 1.25 14.79
N GLU A 14 -0.86 1.50 15.60
CA GLU A 14 -2.02 0.62 15.64
C GLU A 14 -2.80 0.59 14.33
N SER A 15 -3.10 1.75 13.76
CA SER A 15 -3.80 1.81 12.48
C SER A 15 -2.96 1.24 11.34
N THR A 16 -1.64 1.46 11.39
CA THR A 16 -0.70 0.92 10.42
C THR A 16 -0.66 -0.60 10.49
N ARG A 17 -0.54 -1.16 11.70
CA ARG A 17 -0.55 -2.61 11.90
C ARG A 17 -1.87 -3.21 11.41
N LYS A 18 -2.98 -2.60 11.75
CA LYS A 18 -4.30 -3.08 11.31
C LYS A 18 -4.38 -3.15 9.79
N PHE A 19 -3.94 -2.13 9.10
CA PHE A 19 -3.99 -2.10 7.64
C PHE A 19 -3.10 -3.18 7.02
N TYR A 20 -1.83 -3.24 7.41
CA TYR A 20 -0.90 -4.17 6.77
C TYR A 20 -1.11 -5.63 7.20
N VAL A 21 -1.41 -5.88 8.47
CA VAL A 21 -1.56 -7.25 8.97
C VAL A 21 -2.97 -7.78 8.78
N GLU A 22 -3.99 -7.04 9.21
CA GLU A 22 -5.37 -7.55 9.18
C GLU A 22 -6.00 -7.42 7.80
N ILE A 23 -5.74 -6.35 7.07
CA ILE A 23 -6.38 -6.11 5.78
C ILE A 23 -5.55 -6.68 4.63
N LEU A 24 -4.25 -6.41 4.59
CA LEU A 24 -3.37 -6.91 3.54
C LEU A 24 -2.77 -8.29 3.80
N SER A 25 -2.94 -8.81 5.01
CA SER A 25 -2.42 -10.13 5.42
C SER A 25 -0.90 -10.23 5.36
N CYS A 26 -0.20 -9.11 5.57
CA CYS A 26 1.26 -9.10 5.68
C CYS A 26 1.67 -9.59 7.06
N SER A 27 2.85 -10.20 7.17
CA SER A 27 3.39 -10.56 8.46
C SER A 27 4.17 -9.40 9.07
N GLU A 28 4.07 -9.27 10.40
CA GLU A 28 4.79 -8.25 11.14
C GLU A 28 6.21 -8.72 11.46
N GLY A 29 7.17 -7.82 11.30
CA GLY A 29 8.55 -8.07 11.70
C GLY A 29 8.85 -7.48 13.08
N ARG A 30 9.98 -6.76 13.19
CA ARG A 30 10.34 -6.09 14.44
C ARG A 30 9.57 -4.80 14.61
N SER A 31 9.42 -4.36 15.86
CA SER A 31 8.79 -3.08 16.16
C SER A 31 9.33 -2.47 17.44
N THR A 32 9.16 -1.15 17.55
CA THR A 32 9.37 -0.38 18.77
C THR A 32 8.13 0.49 18.99
N GLU A 33 8.21 1.41 19.95
CA GLU A 33 7.14 2.39 20.14
C GLU A 33 7.04 3.38 18.97
N HIS A 34 8.06 3.46 18.14
CA HIS A 34 8.20 4.51 17.13
C HIS A 34 8.19 3.99 15.69
N TRP A 35 8.37 2.70 15.48
CA TRP A 35 8.38 2.12 14.14
C TRP A 35 7.98 0.65 14.15
N ILE A 36 7.60 0.16 12.98
CA ILE A 36 7.21 -1.23 12.77
C ILE A 36 7.60 -1.67 11.36
N ASP A 37 8.13 -2.90 11.27
CA ASP A 37 8.51 -3.52 10.01
C ASP A 37 7.47 -4.53 9.59
N PHE A 38 7.28 -4.68 8.28
CA PHE A 38 6.40 -5.68 7.70
C PHE A 38 7.10 -6.41 6.56
N ASP A 39 6.75 -7.68 6.39
CA ASP A 39 7.01 -8.40 5.15
C ASP A 39 5.84 -8.06 4.21
N PHE A 40 6.11 -7.20 3.24
CA PHE A 40 5.12 -6.75 2.26
C PHE A 40 5.31 -7.54 0.98
N PHE A 41 4.67 -8.71 0.92
CA PHE A 41 4.73 -9.61 -0.24
C PHE A 41 6.18 -9.90 -0.69
N GLY A 42 7.04 -10.20 0.28
CA GLY A 42 8.45 -10.49 0.05
C GLY A 42 9.38 -9.28 0.12
N ASN A 43 8.85 -8.07 0.30
CA ASN A 43 9.65 -6.84 0.44
C ASN A 43 9.58 -6.32 1.86
N GLN A 44 10.59 -5.58 2.30
CA GLN A 44 10.59 -5.00 3.64
C GLN A 44 10.04 -3.59 3.63
N LEU A 45 8.98 -3.36 4.39
CA LEU A 45 8.48 -2.02 4.67
C LEU A 45 8.80 -1.66 6.11
N SER A 46 9.23 -0.41 6.34
CA SER A 46 9.46 0.14 7.68
C SER A 46 8.62 1.39 7.84
N ALA A 47 7.65 1.35 8.73
CA ALA A 47 6.76 2.47 9.00
C ALA A 47 7.22 3.19 10.26
N HIS A 48 7.50 4.49 10.16
CA HIS A 48 8.01 5.31 11.28
C HIS A 48 7.01 6.39 11.63
N ILE A 49 6.68 6.51 12.93
CA ILE A 49 5.76 7.56 13.40
C ILE A 49 6.39 8.92 13.16
N SER A 50 5.61 9.85 12.63
CA SER A 50 6.03 11.22 12.42
C SER A 50 4.84 12.17 12.59
N ASN A 51 5.10 13.33 13.20
CA ASN A 51 4.11 14.41 13.27
C ASN A 51 4.13 15.29 12.02
N SER A 52 5.07 15.04 11.11
CA SER A 52 5.26 15.82 9.89
C SER A 52 5.06 14.94 8.66
N ILE A 53 3.79 14.65 8.35
CA ILE A 53 3.44 13.88 7.16
C ILE A 53 2.82 14.86 6.17
N PRO A 54 3.50 15.17 5.05
CA PRO A 54 2.95 16.10 4.07
C PRO A 54 1.73 15.50 3.39
N ALA A 55 0.80 16.36 2.98
CA ALA A 55 -0.35 15.94 2.20
C ALA A 55 0.12 15.37 0.85
N PRO A 56 -0.61 14.40 0.28
CA PRO A 56 -0.28 13.90 -1.05
C PRO A 56 -0.30 15.00 -2.10
N ASP A 57 0.65 14.94 -3.02
CA ASP A 57 0.68 15.81 -4.17
C ASP A 57 0.11 15.04 -5.37
N TYR A 58 -0.85 15.62 -6.06
CA TYR A 58 -1.51 14.99 -7.21
C TYR A 58 -0.96 15.53 -8.53
N CYS A 59 0.34 15.73 -8.60
CA CYS A 59 0.99 16.28 -9.78
C CYS A 59 1.10 15.27 -10.95
N GLY A 60 0.96 13.98 -10.68
CA GLY A 60 1.03 12.96 -11.70
C GLY A 60 -0.34 12.64 -12.29
N THR A 61 -0.41 12.52 -13.62
CA THR A 61 -1.62 12.07 -14.31
C THR A 61 -1.27 10.90 -15.21
N VAL A 62 -1.96 9.78 -15.00
CA VAL A 62 -1.74 8.55 -15.77
C VAL A 62 -3.08 8.13 -16.36
N ASP A 63 -3.16 8.06 -17.69
CA ASP A 63 -4.40 7.73 -18.42
C ASP A 63 -5.61 8.56 -17.97
N GLY A 64 -5.39 9.87 -17.77
CA GLY A 64 -6.43 10.78 -17.37
C GLY A 64 -6.83 10.71 -15.89
N VAL A 65 -6.12 9.91 -15.10
CA VAL A 65 -6.38 9.76 -13.67
C VAL A 65 -5.30 10.47 -12.87
N SER A 66 -5.70 11.38 -11.99
CA SER A 66 -4.76 12.04 -11.06
C SER A 66 -4.37 11.05 -9.98
N VAL A 67 -3.06 10.85 -9.79
CA VAL A 67 -2.54 9.91 -8.81
C VAL A 67 -1.76 10.66 -7.71
N PRO A 68 -1.88 10.23 -6.45
CA PRO A 68 -1.10 10.84 -5.37
C PRO A 68 0.37 10.44 -5.49
N ILE A 69 1.26 11.38 -5.20
CA ILE A 69 2.70 11.19 -5.23
C ILE A 69 3.26 11.61 -3.85
N PRO A 70 4.12 10.85 -3.18
CA PRO A 70 4.58 9.52 -3.60
C PRO A 70 3.52 8.41 -3.38
N HIS A 71 3.67 7.33 -4.12
CA HIS A 71 2.93 6.11 -3.85
C HIS A 71 3.82 4.90 -4.20
N PHE A 72 3.45 3.75 -3.71
CA PHE A 72 4.14 2.50 -4.01
C PHE A 72 3.13 1.37 -4.03
N GLY A 73 3.53 0.25 -4.58
CA GLY A 73 2.68 -0.91 -4.62
C GLY A 73 3.43 -2.13 -5.12
N CYS A 74 2.74 -3.22 -5.29
CA CYS A 74 3.30 -4.42 -5.88
C CYS A 74 2.32 -5.02 -6.88
N VAL A 75 2.86 -5.84 -7.76
CA VAL A 75 2.07 -6.54 -8.76
C VAL A 75 1.60 -7.86 -8.18
N PHE A 76 0.30 -8.11 -8.27
CA PHE A 76 -0.32 -9.35 -7.80
C PHE A 76 -0.79 -10.20 -8.96
N SER A 77 -0.97 -11.49 -8.71
CA SER A 77 -1.79 -12.33 -9.57
C SER A 77 -3.24 -11.83 -9.47
N ILE A 78 -4.07 -12.21 -10.43
CA ILE A 78 -5.50 -11.86 -10.40
C ILE A 78 -6.15 -12.37 -9.11
N VAL A 79 -5.83 -13.59 -8.70
CA VAL A 79 -6.40 -14.18 -7.49
C VAL A 79 -6.03 -13.38 -6.24
N GLN A 80 -4.76 -12.98 -6.11
CA GLN A 80 -4.31 -12.15 -4.99
C GLN A 80 -4.96 -10.76 -5.02
N PHE A 81 -5.04 -10.16 -6.19
CA PHE A 81 -5.67 -8.85 -6.36
C PHE A 81 -7.13 -8.88 -5.91
N GLU A 82 -7.89 -9.88 -6.35
CA GLU A 82 -9.28 -10.04 -5.97
C GLU A 82 -9.45 -10.26 -4.47
N GLN A 83 -8.55 -11.04 -3.84
CA GLN A 83 -8.60 -11.27 -2.40
C GLN A 83 -8.33 -9.99 -1.61
N VAL A 84 -7.33 -9.22 -2.01
CA VAL A 84 -7.02 -7.93 -1.37
C VAL A 84 -8.16 -6.95 -1.55
N GLN A 85 -8.73 -6.88 -2.75
CA GLN A 85 -9.88 -6.03 -3.03
C GLN A 85 -11.05 -6.39 -2.11
N LYS A 86 -11.35 -7.68 -1.99
CA LYS A 86 -12.43 -8.17 -1.14
C LYS A 86 -12.20 -7.79 0.33
N ASN A 87 -10.97 -7.98 0.83
CA ASN A 87 -10.64 -7.62 2.19
C ASN A 87 -10.84 -6.12 2.46
N MET A 88 -10.44 -5.29 1.52
CA MET A 88 -10.61 -3.84 1.63
C MET A 88 -12.08 -3.44 1.61
N GLU A 89 -12.88 -4.04 0.75
CA GLU A 89 -14.31 -3.78 0.66
C GLU A 89 -15.03 -4.21 1.94
N GLU A 90 -14.69 -5.37 2.49
CA GLU A 90 -15.27 -5.87 3.74
C GLU A 90 -14.94 -4.99 4.93
N GLN A 91 -13.79 -4.33 4.92
CA GLN A 91 -13.36 -3.42 5.99
C GLN A 91 -13.77 -1.96 5.71
N ASN A 92 -14.56 -1.73 4.67
CA ASN A 92 -15.03 -0.40 4.29
C ASN A 92 -13.89 0.60 4.08
N ILE A 93 -12.80 0.15 3.46
CA ILE A 93 -11.68 1.02 3.11
C ILE A 93 -12.10 1.96 1.98
N GLU A 94 -11.89 3.26 2.17
CA GLU A 94 -12.15 4.25 1.14
C GLU A 94 -11.03 4.21 0.08
N PHE A 95 -11.42 3.99 -1.18
CA PHE A 95 -10.46 4.00 -2.28
C PHE A 95 -10.32 5.41 -2.84
N ILE A 96 -9.08 5.91 -2.90
CA ILE A 96 -8.79 7.16 -3.61
C ILE A 96 -8.99 6.94 -5.10
N ILE A 97 -8.48 5.80 -5.60
CA ILE A 97 -8.72 5.35 -6.97
C ILE A 97 -9.33 3.96 -6.85
N LYS A 98 -10.56 3.80 -7.34
CA LYS A 98 -11.26 2.52 -7.26
C LYS A 98 -10.59 1.47 -8.13
N PRO A 99 -10.70 0.17 -7.76
CA PRO A 99 -10.21 -0.90 -8.60
C PRO A 99 -10.74 -0.78 -10.02
N GLN A 100 -9.87 -0.86 -11.00
CA GLN A 100 -10.21 -0.69 -12.40
C GLN A 100 -9.19 -1.37 -13.29
N LYS A 101 -9.60 -1.71 -14.50
CA LYS A 101 -8.69 -2.20 -15.51
C LYS A 101 -8.09 -1.03 -16.27
N ARG A 102 -6.77 -1.07 -16.47
CA ARG A 102 -6.03 -0.08 -17.24
C ARG A 102 -5.12 -0.81 -18.22
N TYR A 103 -4.82 -0.19 -19.34
CA TYR A 103 -4.01 -0.79 -20.41
C TYR A 103 -4.60 -2.12 -20.90
N GLU A 104 -5.92 -2.27 -20.88
CA GLU A 104 -6.59 -3.49 -21.32
C GLU A 104 -6.19 -3.81 -22.76
N ASN A 105 -5.72 -5.04 -23.00
CA ASN A 105 -5.18 -5.48 -24.29
C ASN A 105 -3.93 -4.72 -24.74
N LYS A 106 -3.22 -4.07 -23.82
CA LYS A 106 -1.97 -3.36 -24.08
C LYS A 106 -0.88 -3.86 -23.14
N LYS A 107 0.37 -3.57 -23.52
CA LYS A 107 1.49 -3.90 -22.65
C LYS A 107 1.35 -3.13 -21.32
N GLY A 108 1.46 -3.81 -20.21
CA GLY A 108 1.33 -3.21 -18.89
C GLY A 108 -0.05 -3.33 -18.25
N GLU A 109 -0.95 -4.06 -18.88
CA GLU A 109 -2.28 -4.33 -18.31
C GLU A 109 -2.20 -5.03 -16.94
#